data_8c36a84bdc04aae532c567ee8c9f2187
#
_entry.id   8c36a84bdc04aae532c567ee8c9f2187
#
_cell.length_a   1.000
_cell.length_b   1.000
_cell.length_c   1.000
_cell.angle_alpha   90.00
_cell.angle_beta   90.00
_cell.angle_gamma   90.00
#
_symmetry.space_group_name_H-M   'P 1'
#
loop_
_entity.id
_entity.type
_entity.pdbx_description
1 polymer ?
#
loop_
_entity_poly.entity_id
_entity_poly.type
_entity_poly.pdbx_seq_one_letter_code
_entity_poly.pdbx_strand_id
1 'polypeptide(L)'
;LKTFPDPDSEVESVSIMSFTCAGGPEGFKISGKEFFKPLKFRQKVFAEGLSMNPDFAISIGDHIYWDLRGENAPQVGRKNKLIKFFLGSYIGLVYGSFNRSEEAGSSKNEKVLKNIGNEQIASLYGTKFKSTPIFFIPDDHDYFENDDAEEKLVTFPADDFSKDAFKQMADLFYPPLLDTPDGQPKRKIGRIRYGNAFEGLIADCAGDMTLGDKKALLISKKN
;
A
#
# COMPACT_ATOMS: atom_id res chain seq x y z
N LEU A 1 9.89 -14.91 17.66
CA LEU A 1 9.59 -13.48 17.47
C LEU A 1 10.90 -12.70 17.51
N LYS A 2 11.15 -11.91 16.47
CA LYS A 2 12.23 -10.92 16.51
C LYS A 2 11.69 -9.66 17.17
N THR A 3 12.47 -9.09 18.07
CA THR A 3 12.23 -7.77 18.66
C THR A 3 13.38 -6.86 18.25
N PHE A 4 13.14 -5.58 18.22
CA PHE A 4 14.19 -4.62 17.98
C PHE A 4 15.12 -4.56 19.19
N PRO A 5 16.44 -4.44 18.96
CA PRO A 5 17.38 -4.15 20.04
C PRO A 5 17.09 -2.76 20.63
N ASP A 6 17.54 -2.56 21.86
CA ASP A 6 17.48 -1.24 22.48
C ASP A 6 18.17 -0.21 21.57
N PRO A 7 17.61 1.01 21.41
CA PRO A 7 18.18 2.04 20.55
C PRO A 7 19.66 2.37 20.80
N ASP A 8 20.13 2.18 22.01
CA ASP A 8 21.51 2.48 22.41
C ASP A 8 22.42 1.23 22.42
N SER A 9 21.86 0.06 22.08
CA SER A 9 22.65 -1.18 21.96
C SER A 9 23.61 -1.12 20.78
N GLU A 10 24.82 -1.61 20.96
CA GLU A 10 25.74 -1.85 19.87
C GLU A 10 25.23 -2.99 18.97
N VAL A 11 25.10 -2.70 17.69
CA VAL A 11 24.70 -3.64 16.66
C VAL A 11 25.65 -3.51 15.48
N GLU A 12 26.28 -4.62 15.10
CA GLU A 12 27.28 -4.63 14.04
C GLU A 12 26.69 -4.45 12.64
N SER A 13 25.49 -4.93 12.41
CA SER A 13 24.83 -4.86 11.12
C SER A 13 23.31 -4.96 11.23
N VAL A 14 22.61 -4.49 10.20
CA VAL A 14 21.18 -4.66 10.06
C VAL A 14 20.85 -5.15 8.64
N SER A 15 19.98 -6.13 8.55
CA SER A 15 19.48 -6.67 7.29
C SER A 15 18.01 -6.28 7.10
N ILE A 16 17.71 -5.54 6.05
CA ILE A 16 16.39 -5.01 5.77
C ILE A 16 15.84 -5.61 4.48
N MET A 17 14.65 -6.21 4.56
CA MET A 17 13.91 -6.61 3.37
C MET A 17 13.00 -5.46 2.92
N SER A 18 13.24 -4.91 1.74
CA SER A 18 12.40 -3.86 1.17
C SER A 18 11.70 -4.36 -0.09
N PHE A 19 10.43 -4.04 -0.24
CA PHE A 19 9.64 -4.40 -1.41
C PHE A 19 8.48 -3.42 -1.63
N THR A 20 7.95 -3.40 -2.85
CA THR A 20 6.83 -2.57 -3.28
C THR A 20 5.92 -3.34 -4.21
N CYS A 21 4.75 -2.78 -4.56
CA CYS A 21 3.82 -3.31 -5.57
C CYS A 21 3.42 -4.77 -5.32
N ALA A 22 3.27 -5.15 -4.05
CA ALA A 22 2.94 -6.52 -3.68
C ALA A 22 1.46 -6.85 -3.79
N GLY A 23 0.60 -5.84 -3.78
CA GLY A 23 -0.85 -5.97 -3.86
C GLY A 23 -1.36 -6.51 -5.19
N GLY A 24 -2.64 -6.32 -5.41
CA GLY A 24 -3.33 -6.72 -6.62
C GLY A 24 -4.04 -8.07 -6.52
N PRO A 25 -5.03 -8.27 -7.40
CA PRO A 25 -5.80 -9.51 -7.47
C PRO A 25 -4.97 -10.68 -7.97
N GLU A 26 -5.56 -11.86 -7.98
CA GLU A 26 -4.95 -13.04 -8.60
C GLU A 26 -4.53 -12.76 -10.06
N GLY A 27 -3.38 -13.28 -10.45
CA GLY A 27 -2.81 -13.04 -11.77
C GLY A 27 -3.67 -13.59 -12.89
N PHE A 28 -3.82 -12.83 -13.96
CA PHE A 28 -4.51 -13.27 -15.16
C PHE A 28 -3.80 -12.81 -16.43
N LYS A 29 -4.09 -13.48 -17.54
CA LYS A 29 -3.51 -13.18 -18.86
C LYS A 29 -4.58 -12.83 -19.87
N ILE A 30 -4.37 -11.75 -20.61
CA ILE A 30 -5.19 -11.39 -21.76
C ILE A 30 -4.27 -11.16 -22.96
N SER A 31 -4.53 -11.83 -24.05
CA SER A 31 -3.75 -11.70 -25.32
C SER A 31 -2.23 -11.83 -25.09
N GLY A 32 -1.82 -12.76 -24.22
CA GLY A 32 -0.41 -12.99 -23.90
C GLY A 32 0.22 -12.02 -22.90
N LYS A 33 -0.47 -10.94 -22.53
CA LYS A 33 -0.02 -10.03 -21.47
C LYS A 33 -0.50 -10.49 -20.09
N GLU A 34 0.40 -10.57 -19.15
CA GLU A 34 0.11 -10.83 -17.75
C GLU A 34 -0.08 -9.51 -17.02
N PHE A 35 -1.19 -9.36 -16.28
CA PHE A 35 -1.53 -8.11 -15.60
C PHE A 35 -1.11 -8.10 -14.15
N PHE A 36 -1.31 -9.16 -13.43
CA PHE A 36 -0.80 -9.33 -12.09
C PHE A 36 -0.06 -10.65 -12.01
N LYS A 37 0.92 -10.73 -11.13
CA LYS A 37 1.58 -12.01 -10.85
C LYS A 37 0.67 -12.87 -9.97
N PRO A 38 0.57 -14.18 -10.24
CA PRO A 38 -0.19 -15.08 -9.40
C PRO A 38 0.17 -14.93 -7.93
N LEU A 39 -0.83 -15.01 -7.06
CA LEU A 39 -0.64 -14.90 -5.60
C LEU A 39 0.46 -15.86 -5.11
N LYS A 40 0.43 -17.09 -5.58
CA LYS A 40 1.43 -18.12 -5.24
C LYS A 40 2.85 -17.73 -5.63
N PHE A 41 3.02 -17.01 -6.75
CA PHE A 41 4.32 -16.50 -7.17
C PHE A 41 4.81 -15.40 -6.23
N ARG A 42 3.94 -14.42 -5.90
CA ARG A 42 4.25 -13.34 -4.96
C ARG A 42 4.59 -13.89 -3.57
N GLN A 43 3.85 -14.89 -3.12
CA GLN A 43 4.14 -15.61 -1.87
C GLN A 43 5.51 -16.30 -1.89
N LYS A 44 5.93 -16.84 -3.04
CA LYS A 44 7.26 -17.44 -3.18
C LYS A 44 8.36 -16.38 -3.09
N VAL A 45 8.16 -15.22 -3.71
CA VAL A 45 9.12 -14.09 -3.60
C VAL A 45 9.29 -13.68 -2.14
N PHE A 46 8.21 -13.59 -1.38
CA PHE A 46 8.29 -13.30 0.05
C PHE A 46 9.04 -14.38 0.84
N ALA A 47 8.75 -15.65 0.55
CA ALA A 47 9.43 -16.75 1.22
C ALA A 47 10.94 -16.72 0.93
N GLU A 48 11.34 -16.41 -0.29
CA GLU A 48 12.74 -16.26 -0.69
C GLU A 48 13.42 -15.09 0.04
N GLY A 49 12.81 -13.92 0.06
CA GLY A 49 13.33 -12.76 0.79
C GLY A 49 13.46 -13.04 2.30
N LEU A 50 12.46 -13.69 2.90
CA LEU A 50 12.49 -14.05 4.32
C LEU A 50 13.51 -15.15 4.65
N SER A 51 13.89 -15.98 3.68
CA SER A 51 14.93 -17.02 3.87
C SER A 51 16.32 -16.41 4.11
N MET A 52 16.51 -15.16 3.70
CA MET A 52 17.73 -14.38 4.01
C MET A 52 17.76 -13.89 5.46
N ASN A 53 16.75 -14.22 6.26
CA ASN A 53 16.62 -13.89 7.68
C ASN A 53 16.73 -12.37 8.00
N PRO A 54 16.02 -11.47 7.29
CA PRO A 54 16.10 -10.04 7.55
C PRO A 54 15.67 -9.71 8.99
N ASP A 55 16.24 -8.66 9.56
CA ASP A 55 15.90 -8.20 10.91
C ASP A 55 14.50 -7.59 10.93
N PHE A 56 14.14 -6.86 9.88
CA PHE A 56 12.79 -6.36 9.64
C PHE A 56 12.53 -6.16 8.15
N ALA A 57 11.28 -5.87 7.83
CA ALA A 57 10.85 -5.58 6.48
C ALA A 57 10.18 -4.21 6.38
N ILE A 58 10.30 -3.58 5.22
CA ILE A 58 9.57 -2.36 4.87
C ILE A 58 8.84 -2.61 3.55
N SER A 59 7.52 -2.51 3.58
CA SER A 59 6.69 -2.50 2.39
C SER A 59 6.46 -1.07 1.95
N ILE A 60 6.96 -0.72 0.76
CA ILE A 60 6.99 0.64 0.23
C ILE A 60 5.90 0.74 -0.84
N GLY A 61 4.66 0.95 -0.40
CA GLY A 61 3.51 1.24 -1.22
C GLY A 61 2.91 0.11 -2.04
N ASP A 62 1.76 0.40 -2.60
CA ASP A 62 0.98 -0.47 -3.47
C ASP A 62 0.61 -1.80 -2.80
N HIS A 63 0.15 -1.71 -1.57
CA HIS A 63 -0.34 -2.88 -0.85
C HIS A 63 -1.69 -3.33 -1.37
N ILE A 64 -2.48 -2.38 -1.89
CA ILE A 64 -3.84 -2.57 -2.38
C ILE A 64 -4.01 -1.90 -3.73
N TYR A 65 -4.53 -2.67 -4.68
CA TYR A 65 -4.92 -2.18 -5.99
C TYR A 65 -6.44 -2.24 -6.10
N TRP A 66 -7.12 -1.13 -5.86
CA TRP A 66 -8.56 -0.99 -5.99
C TRP A 66 -9.02 0.14 -6.90
N ASP A 67 -8.12 1.01 -7.30
CA ASP A 67 -8.30 2.17 -8.16
C ASP A 67 -8.51 1.83 -9.64
N LEU A 68 -8.09 0.65 -10.05
CA LEU A 68 -8.12 0.18 -11.45
C LEU A 68 -9.51 0.07 -12.05
N ARG A 69 -10.52 0.60 -11.39
CA ARG A 69 -11.92 0.42 -11.74
C ARG A 69 -12.79 1.62 -11.59
N GLY A 70 -12.25 2.75 -11.31
CA GLY A 70 -13.04 3.97 -11.24
C GLY A 70 -13.56 4.35 -12.62
N GLU A 71 -14.81 4.80 -12.70
CA GLU A 71 -15.30 5.52 -13.86
C GLU A 71 -14.39 6.70 -14.19
N ASN A 72 -13.69 7.18 -13.19
CA ASN A 72 -12.74 8.27 -13.20
C ASN A 72 -11.28 7.81 -13.20
N ALA A 73 -10.96 6.54 -13.42
CA ALA A 73 -9.58 6.13 -13.63
C ALA A 73 -9.12 6.60 -15.05
N PRO A 74 -8.63 7.82 -15.19
CA PRO A 74 -8.44 8.41 -16.52
C PRO A 74 -7.23 7.81 -17.22
N GLN A 75 -6.38 7.09 -16.53
CA GLN A 75 -5.01 6.94 -16.95
C GLN A 75 -4.63 5.53 -17.38
N VAL A 76 -5.12 4.49 -16.71
CA VAL A 76 -4.79 3.13 -17.13
C VAL A 76 -5.36 2.84 -18.50
N GLY A 77 -4.52 2.99 -19.51
CA GLY A 77 -4.86 2.63 -20.88
C GLY A 77 -5.62 3.70 -21.66
N ARG A 78 -5.28 4.97 -21.53
CA ARG A 78 -5.79 6.05 -22.42
C ARG A 78 -5.83 5.66 -23.90
N LYS A 79 -4.92 4.78 -24.34
CA LYS A 79 -4.85 4.29 -25.71
C LYS A 79 -5.72 3.05 -25.98
N ASN A 80 -6.27 2.40 -24.97
CA ASN A 80 -7.02 1.16 -25.17
C ASN A 80 -8.26 1.07 -24.26
N LYS A 81 -9.37 1.63 -24.76
CA LYS A 81 -10.70 1.62 -24.08
C LYS A 81 -11.15 0.21 -23.67
N LEU A 82 -10.72 -0.81 -24.43
CA LEU A 82 -11.07 -2.20 -24.16
C LEU A 82 -10.36 -2.73 -22.92
N ILE A 83 -9.07 -2.46 -22.76
CA ILE A 83 -8.29 -2.87 -21.59
C ILE A 83 -8.84 -2.17 -20.34
N LYS A 84 -9.15 -0.89 -20.42
CA LYS A 84 -9.77 -0.12 -19.32
C LYS A 84 -11.10 -0.73 -18.89
N PHE A 85 -11.95 -1.10 -19.84
CA PHE A 85 -13.24 -1.74 -19.57
C PHE A 85 -13.06 -3.11 -18.89
N PHE A 86 -12.17 -3.95 -19.40
CA PHE A 86 -11.95 -5.29 -18.85
C PHE A 86 -11.31 -5.26 -17.47
N LEU A 87 -10.32 -4.43 -17.22
CA LEU A 87 -9.67 -4.32 -15.91
C LEU A 87 -10.64 -3.79 -14.85
N GLY A 88 -11.36 -2.72 -15.15
CA GLY A 88 -12.37 -2.18 -14.25
C GLY A 88 -13.47 -3.19 -13.93
N SER A 89 -13.96 -3.89 -14.96
CA SER A 89 -14.98 -4.93 -14.78
C SER A 89 -14.46 -6.14 -14.00
N TYR A 90 -13.20 -6.54 -14.23
CA TYR A 90 -12.63 -7.70 -13.56
C TYR A 90 -12.57 -7.51 -12.03
N ILE A 91 -12.05 -6.40 -11.57
CA ILE A 91 -11.95 -6.13 -10.12
C ILE A 91 -13.33 -5.96 -9.48
N GLY A 92 -14.25 -5.29 -10.16
CA GLY A 92 -15.64 -5.19 -9.71
C GLY A 92 -16.35 -6.55 -9.63
N LEU A 93 -16.04 -7.46 -10.53
CA LEU A 93 -16.56 -8.83 -10.50
C LEU A 93 -15.96 -9.65 -9.34
N VAL A 94 -14.68 -9.50 -9.07
CA VAL A 94 -13.97 -10.25 -8.02
C VAL A 94 -14.34 -9.75 -6.63
N TYR A 95 -14.28 -8.44 -6.40
CA TYR A 95 -14.42 -7.84 -5.07
C TYR A 95 -15.76 -7.18 -4.80
N GLY A 96 -16.51 -6.84 -5.84
CA GLY A 96 -17.68 -5.98 -5.79
C GLY A 96 -17.33 -4.53 -6.10
N SER A 97 -18.36 -3.70 -6.19
CA SER A 97 -18.22 -2.26 -6.50
C SER A 97 -18.58 -1.43 -5.27
N PHE A 98 -17.75 -0.43 -4.99
CA PHE A 98 -18.05 0.53 -3.95
C PHE A 98 -19.25 1.40 -4.30
N ASN A 99 -20.07 1.69 -3.32
CA ASN A 99 -21.04 2.78 -3.35
C ASN A 99 -20.39 4.03 -2.75
N ARG A 100 -19.83 4.88 -3.58
CA ARG A 100 -19.12 6.09 -3.13
C ARG A 100 -20.05 7.21 -2.64
N SER A 101 -21.39 7.03 -2.70
CA SER A 101 -22.36 7.92 -2.06
C SER A 101 -22.63 7.58 -0.60
N GLU A 102 -22.10 6.47 -0.11
CA GLU A 102 -22.15 6.05 1.28
C GLU A 102 -20.76 6.10 1.90
N GLU A 103 -20.68 6.09 3.22
CA GLU A 103 -19.41 5.99 3.94
C GLU A 103 -18.66 4.70 3.57
N ALA A 104 -17.34 4.73 3.59
CA ALA A 104 -16.53 3.55 3.30
C ALA A 104 -16.80 2.38 4.25
N GLY A 105 -17.20 2.67 5.50
CA GLY A 105 -17.60 1.68 6.51
C GLY A 105 -19.05 1.19 6.41
N SER A 106 -19.84 1.63 5.43
CA SER A 106 -21.20 1.10 5.25
C SER A 106 -21.16 -0.41 4.98
N SER A 107 -22.21 -1.13 5.33
CA SER A 107 -22.25 -2.60 5.24
C SER A 107 -21.95 -3.14 3.84
N LYS A 108 -22.32 -2.41 2.80
CA LYS A 108 -22.03 -2.75 1.40
C LYS A 108 -20.55 -2.54 1.06
N ASN A 109 -20.01 -1.40 1.44
CA ASN A 109 -18.62 -1.04 1.19
C ASN A 109 -17.68 -1.89 2.06
N GLU A 110 -18.03 -2.17 3.31
CA GLU A 110 -17.29 -3.05 4.21
C GLU A 110 -17.08 -4.45 3.59
N LYS A 111 -18.10 -4.97 2.91
CA LYS A 111 -17.99 -6.25 2.20
C LYS A 111 -16.93 -6.19 1.11
N VAL A 112 -16.87 -5.10 0.35
CA VAL A 112 -15.85 -4.90 -0.69
C VAL A 112 -14.47 -4.77 -0.06
N LEU A 113 -14.32 -3.98 1.00
CA LEU A 113 -13.07 -3.85 1.77
C LEU A 113 -12.57 -5.20 2.27
N LYS A 114 -13.46 -6.01 2.86
CA LYS A 114 -13.11 -7.35 3.34
C LYS A 114 -12.65 -8.28 2.21
N ASN A 115 -13.31 -8.25 1.06
CA ASN A 115 -12.91 -9.07 -0.08
C ASN A 115 -11.51 -8.69 -0.58
N ILE A 116 -11.25 -7.39 -0.71
CA ILE A 116 -9.94 -6.87 -1.12
C ILE A 116 -8.86 -7.23 -0.10
N GLY A 117 -9.09 -6.91 1.17
CA GLY A 117 -8.12 -7.15 2.24
C GLY A 117 -7.82 -8.64 2.44
N ASN A 118 -8.82 -9.49 2.28
CA ASN A 118 -8.63 -10.92 2.40
C ASN A 118 -7.70 -11.48 1.31
N GLU A 119 -7.83 -11.05 0.08
CA GLU A 119 -7.01 -11.54 -1.02
C GLU A 119 -5.65 -10.85 -1.09
N GLN A 120 -5.65 -9.53 -1.11
CA GLN A 120 -4.44 -8.76 -1.38
C GLN A 120 -3.51 -8.63 -0.17
N ILE A 121 -4.04 -8.75 1.04
CA ILE A 121 -3.25 -8.64 2.27
C ILE A 121 -3.24 -9.96 3.03
N ALA A 122 -4.37 -10.40 3.58
CA ALA A 122 -4.39 -11.55 4.47
C ALA A 122 -3.88 -12.84 3.79
N SER A 123 -4.32 -13.13 2.56
CA SER A 123 -3.86 -14.29 1.81
C SER A 123 -2.43 -14.15 1.31
N LEU A 124 -2.01 -12.95 0.92
CA LEU A 124 -0.66 -12.71 0.41
C LEU A 124 0.39 -12.84 1.52
N TYR A 125 0.21 -12.11 2.60
CA TYR A 125 1.16 -12.11 3.71
C TYR A 125 1.01 -13.36 4.59
N GLY A 126 -0.22 -13.75 4.90
CA GLY A 126 -0.53 -14.90 5.73
C GLY A 126 0.22 -14.85 7.07
N THR A 127 0.90 -15.95 7.39
CA THR A 127 1.76 -16.04 8.58
C THR A 127 3.25 -15.86 8.30
N LYS A 128 3.61 -15.44 7.08
CA LYS A 128 5.03 -15.41 6.66
C LYS A 128 5.85 -14.43 7.47
N PHE A 129 5.28 -13.29 7.80
CA PHE A 129 5.96 -12.24 8.59
C PHE A 129 5.76 -12.38 10.11
N LYS A 130 5.20 -13.49 10.59
CA LYS A 130 4.92 -13.68 12.03
C LYS A 130 6.13 -13.51 12.96
N SER A 131 7.33 -13.70 12.44
CA SER A 131 8.59 -13.61 13.21
C SER A 131 9.48 -12.45 12.76
N THR A 132 9.11 -11.74 11.71
CA THR A 132 9.86 -10.61 11.16
C THR A 132 8.98 -9.36 11.24
N PRO A 133 9.35 -8.33 12.01
CA PRO A 133 8.60 -7.08 12.03
C PRO A 133 8.49 -6.49 10.63
N ILE A 134 7.32 -5.93 10.31
CA ILE A 134 7.08 -5.30 9.02
C ILE A 134 6.43 -3.94 9.22
N PHE A 135 6.92 -2.96 8.47
CA PHE A 135 6.38 -1.60 8.43
C PHE A 135 5.78 -1.32 7.06
N PHE A 136 4.71 -0.54 7.04
CA PHE A 136 3.98 -0.23 5.82
C PHE A 136 4.02 1.26 5.55
N ILE A 137 4.45 1.63 4.35
CA ILE A 137 4.40 2.99 3.81
C ILE A 137 3.40 2.94 2.67
N PRO A 138 2.27 3.66 2.72
CA PRO A 138 1.33 3.69 1.61
C PRO A 138 1.86 4.49 0.43
N ASP A 139 1.31 4.21 -0.75
CA ASP A 139 1.54 4.97 -1.98
C ASP A 139 0.21 5.28 -2.68
N ASP A 140 0.24 5.77 -3.90
CA ASP A 140 -0.91 6.27 -4.66
C ASP A 140 -2.03 5.23 -4.80
N HIS A 141 -1.72 3.99 -5.17
CA HIS A 141 -2.71 2.93 -5.31
C HIS A 141 -3.42 2.59 -4.00
N ASP A 142 -2.76 2.73 -2.86
CA ASP A 142 -3.39 2.51 -1.55
C ASP A 142 -4.51 3.54 -1.28
N TYR A 143 -4.44 4.71 -1.93
CA TYR A 143 -5.43 5.79 -1.86
C TYR A 143 -6.36 5.88 -3.07
N PHE A 144 -6.49 4.82 -3.88
CA PHE A 144 -7.30 4.77 -5.10
C PHE A 144 -6.78 5.61 -6.27
N GLU A 145 -5.64 6.21 -6.13
CA GLU A 145 -5.04 7.01 -7.18
C GLU A 145 -4.02 6.20 -7.98
N ASN A 146 -3.69 6.66 -9.16
CA ASN A 146 -2.60 6.14 -9.96
C ASN A 146 -1.76 7.32 -10.43
N ASP A 147 -0.55 7.42 -9.91
CA ASP A 147 0.39 8.46 -10.25
C ASP A 147 1.06 8.16 -11.60
N ASP A 148 0.27 8.15 -12.67
CA ASP A 148 0.82 8.07 -14.01
C ASP A 148 1.55 9.37 -14.34
N ALA A 149 2.86 9.35 -14.20
CA ALA A 149 3.75 10.40 -14.66
C ALA A 149 3.69 10.51 -16.19
N GLU A 150 2.69 11.22 -16.70
CA GLU A 150 2.75 11.79 -18.05
C GLU A 150 3.55 13.11 -17.99
N GLU A 151 3.93 13.66 -19.16
CA GLU A 151 4.65 14.96 -19.30
C GLU A 151 4.00 16.13 -18.53
N LYS A 152 2.77 15.98 -18.08
CA LYS A 152 2.10 16.82 -17.09
C LYS A 152 1.85 15.93 -15.87
N LEU A 153 2.62 16.16 -14.84
CA LEU A 153 2.35 15.62 -13.52
C LEU A 153 0.87 15.87 -13.17
N VAL A 154 0.08 14.82 -13.23
CA VAL A 154 -1.31 14.84 -12.81
C VAL A 154 -1.46 13.75 -11.78
N THR A 155 -1.06 14.03 -10.57
CA THR A 155 -1.50 13.30 -9.41
C THR A 155 -2.85 13.89 -8.99
N PHE A 156 -3.81 13.10 -8.69
CA PHE A 156 -5.06 13.57 -8.11
C PHE A 156 -4.97 13.36 -6.60
N PRO A 157 -5.17 14.39 -5.77
CA PRO A 157 -5.22 14.17 -4.34
C PRO A 157 -6.33 13.18 -4.03
N ALA A 158 -6.05 12.22 -3.17
CA ALA A 158 -7.03 11.26 -2.71
C ALA A 158 -8.28 11.98 -2.17
N ASP A 159 -9.46 11.59 -2.63
CA ASP A 159 -10.71 12.13 -2.13
C ASP A 159 -11.04 11.61 -0.71
N ASP A 160 -12.05 12.19 -0.08
CA ASP A 160 -12.40 11.84 1.30
C ASP A 160 -12.84 10.37 1.44
N PHE A 161 -13.54 9.82 0.44
CA PHE A 161 -13.92 8.41 0.42
C PHE A 161 -12.69 7.49 0.37
N SER A 162 -11.74 7.81 -0.49
CA SER A 162 -10.50 7.04 -0.65
C SER A 162 -9.65 7.07 0.62
N LYS A 163 -9.54 8.23 1.26
CA LYS A 163 -8.84 8.39 2.56
C LYS A 163 -9.50 7.60 3.67
N ASP A 164 -10.85 7.61 3.74
CA ASP A 164 -11.59 6.84 4.74
C ASP A 164 -11.47 5.33 4.48
N ALA A 165 -11.61 4.89 3.24
CA ALA A 165 -11.43 3.49 2.87
C ALA A 165 -10.01 2.99 3.20
N PHE A 166 -8.98 3.76 2.86
CA PHE A 166 -7.60 3.43 3.24
C PHE A 166 -7.44 3.38 4.76
N LYS A 167 -7.97 4.37 5.49
CA LYS A 167 -7.89 4.40 6.94
C LYS A 167 -8.46 3.13 7.57
N GLN A 168 -9.61 2.66 7.12
CA GLN A 168 -10.22 1.43 7.64
C GLN A 168 -9.37 0.20 7.36
N MET A 169 -8.76 0.10 6.17
CA MET A 169 -7.83 -0.97 5.84
C MET A 169 -6.55 -0.89 6.68
N ALA A 170 -6.02 0.32 6.84
CA ALA A 170 -4.82 0.55 7.63
C ALA A 170 -5.03 0.24 9.11
N ASP A 171 -6.19 0.56 9.66
CA ASP A 171 -6.53 0.24 11.05
C ASP A 171 -6.57 -1.27 11.32
N LEU A 172 -6.88 -2.07 10.30
CA LEU A 172 -6.94 -3.53 10.41
C LEU A 172 -5.60 -4.22 10.14
N PHE A 173 -4.83 -3.73 9.19
CA PHE A 173 -3.70 -4.48 8.62
C PHE A 173 -2.35 -3.79 8.76
N TYR A 174 -2.30 -2.47 8.87
CA TYR A 174 -1.05 -1.72 8.92
C TYR A 174 -0.85 -1.11 10.31
N PRO A 175 -0.01 -1.72 11.15
CA PRO A 175 0.22 -1.18 12.48
C PRO A 175 0.78 0.26 12.39
N PRO A 176 0.35 1.16 13.27
CA PRO A 176 0.91 2.50 13.34
C PRO A 176 2.35 2.46 13.80
N LEU A 177 3.13 3.44 13.37
CA LEU A 177 4.48 3.67 13.90
C LEU A 177 4.37 4.17 15.35
N LEU A 178 5.14 3.56 16.25
CA LEU A 178 5.09 3.87 17.68
C LEU A 178 6.07 4.97 18.10
N ASP A 179 7.21 5.04 17.43
CA ASP A 179 8.23 6.04 17.73
C ASP A 179 7.97 7.33 16.94
N THR A 180 7.12 8.16 17.49
CA THR A 180 6.77 9.48 16.92
C THR A 180 7.23 10.59 17.86
N PRO A 181 7.53 11.80 17.37
CA PRO A 181 8.06 12.89 18.19
C PRO A 181 7.18 13.28 19.38
N ASP A 182 5.87 13.06 19.30
CA ASP A 182 4.93 13.35 20.39
C ASP A 182 4.49 12.10 21.16
N GLY A 183 5.11 10.96 20.90
CA GLY A 183 4.81 9.69 21.56
C GLY A 183 3.44 9.10 21.21
N GLN A 184 2.72 9.68 20.26
CA GLN A 184 1.40 9.17 19.82
C GLN A 184 1.56 8.31 18.58
N PRO A 185 0.93 7.13 18.52
CA PRO A 185 0.98 6.30 17.33
C PRO A 185 0.43 7.04 16.11
N LYS A 186 1.25 7.20 15.09
CA LYS A 186 0.89 7.85 13.82
C LYS A 186 1.21 6.92 12.66
N ARG A 187 0.46 7.08 11.57
CA ARG A 187 0.69 6.32 10.34
C ARG A 187 1.47 7.12 9.30
N LYS A 188 1.39 8.45 9.38
CA LYS A 188 1.94 9.34 8.35
C LYS A 188 3.41 9.64 8.51
N ILE A 189 3.87 9.80 9.74
CA ILE A 189 5.27 10.09 10.03
C ILE A 189 5.68 9.31 11.27
N GLY A 190 6.83 8.65 11.19
CA GLY A 190 7.40 7.93 12.31
C GLY A 190 8.86 7.62 12.09
N ARG A 191 9.48 7.11 13.13
CA ARG A 191 10.89 6.76 13.15
C ARG A 191 11.06 5.28 13.44
N ILE A 192 11.99 4.64 12.76
CA ILE A 192 12.44 3.28 13.06
C ILE A 192 13.88 3.38 13.53
N ARG A 193 14.19 2.80 14.70
CA ARG A 193 15.56 2.66 15.20
C ARG A 193 15.86 1.19 15.44
N TYR A 194 17.03 0.75 15.00
CA TYR A 194 17.52 -0.60 15.21
C TYR A 194 18.91 -0.56 15.84
N GLY A 195 18.96 -0.58 17.16
CA GLY A 195 20.16 -0.30 17.91
C GLY A 195 20.79 1.04 17.48
N ASN A 196 22.11 1.11 17.55
CA ASN A 196 22.90 2.22 17.02
C ASN A 196 23.26 2.07 15.53
N ALA A 197 22.90 0.96 14.89
CA ALA A 197 23.27 0.66 13.50
C ALA A 197 22.36 1.31 12.46
N PHE A 198 21.10 1.59 12.79
CA PHE A 198 20.16 2.14 11.81
C PHE A 198 19.13 3.08 12.47
N GLU A 199 18.94 4.20 11.81
CA GLU A 199 17.82 5.10 12.06
C GLU A 199 17.21 5.52 10.74
N GLY A 200 15.89 5.33 10.60
CA GLY A 200 15.12 5.68 9.40
C GLY A 200 13.89 6.50 9.75
N LEU A 201 13.62 7.54 8.95
CA LEU A 201 12.38 8.29 8.96
C LEU A 201 11.42 7.70 7.94
N ILE A 202 10.22 7.35 8.38
CA ILE A 202 9.14 6.91 7.52
C ILE A 202 8.12 8.03 7.40
N ALA A 203 7.76 8.40 6.17
CA ALA A 203 6.75 9.40 5.89
C ALA A 203 5.81 8.92 4.79
N ASP A 204 4.49 8.96 5.09
CA ASP A 204 3.45 8.80 4.08
C ASP A 204 3.28 10.14 3.35
N CYS A 205 3.75 10.19 2.12
CA CYS A 205 3.62 11.36 1.26
C CYS A 205 2.38 11.28 0.35
N ALA A 206 1.90 10.07 0.03
CA ALA A 206 0.83 9.88 -0.93
C ALA A 206 -0.52 10.42 -0.44
N GLY A 207 -0.82 10.24 0.84
CA GLY A 207 -2.09 10.70 1.42
C GLY A 207 -2.28 12.21 1.50
N ASP A 208 -1.19 12.96 1.46
CA ASP A 208 -1.20 14.45 1.58
C ASP A 208 -0.66 15.16 0.34
N MET A 209 -0.21 14.42 -0.64
CA MET A 209 0.36 14.98 -1.86
C MET A 209 -0.66 15.86 -2.58
N THR A 210 -0.25 17.08 -2.87
CA THR A 210 -1.03 18.00 -3.72
C THR A 210 -0.28 18.21 -5.02
N LEU A 211 -1.09 18.36 -6.06
CA LEU A 211 -0.55 18.47 -7.38
C LEU A 211 -0.49 19.84 -7.94
N GLY A 212 0.33 19.82 -8.96
CA GLY A 212 0.40 20.80 -10.01
C GLY A 212 1.16 22.04 -9.59
N ASP A 213 2.07 22.38 -10.45
CA ASP A 213 2.88 23.56 -10.51
C ASP A 213 3.87 23.78 -9.34
N LYS A 214 4.40 24.99 -9.28
CA LYS A 214 5.39 25.43 -8.27
C LYS A 214 4.88 25.43 -6.82
N LYS A 215 3.62 25.08 -6.59
CA LYS A 215 2.98 25.02 -5.27
C LYS A 215 2.69 23.60 -4.80
N ALA A 216 3.10 22.59 -5.56
CA ALA A 216 2.94 21.20 -5.17
C ALA A 216 3.62 20.94 -3.81
N LEU A 217 2.93 20.21 -2.95
CA LEU A 217 3.42 19.80 -1.64
C LEU A 217 3.45 18.28 -1.59
N LEU A 218 4.55 17.72 -1.12
CA LEU A 218 4.64 16.29 -0.81
C LEU A 218 4.05 15.99 0.57
N ILE A 219 4.19 16.90 1.50
CA ILE A 219 3.71 16.77 2.88
C ILE A 219 2.97 18.03 3.26
N SER A 220 1.81 17.87 3.88
CA SER A 220 1.02 18.99 4.39
C SER A 220 1.76 19.77 5.49
N LYS A 221 1.65 21.09 5.51
CA LYS A 221 2.18 21.94 6.58
C LYS A 221 1.52 21.70 7.95
N LYS A 222 0.47 20.88 8.01
CA LYS A 222 -0.27 20.58 9.25
C LYS A 222 0.19 19.28 9.91
N ASN A 223 1.17 18.59 9.34
CA ASN A 223 1.72 17.33 9.87
C ASN A 223 3.04 17.58 10.58
#